data_2da2ff45fc198b2fd10bc05ab601b400
#
_entry.id   2da2ff45fc198b2fd10bc05ab601b400
#
_cell.length_a   1.000
_cell.length_b   1.000
_cell.length_c   1.000
_cell.angle_alpha   90.00
_cell.angle_beta   90.00
_cell.angle_gamma   90.00
#
_symmetry.space_group_name_H-M   'P 1'
#
loop_
_entity.id
_entity.type
_entity.pdbx_description
1 polymer ?
#
loop_
_entity_poly.entity_id
_entity_poly.type
_entity_poly.pdbx_seq_one_letter_code
_entity_poly.pdbx_strand_id
1 'polypeptide(L)'
;MELSDTPAKSLDKFIEDHLLPNEEFGTQVKEAIDIICTFLKERCFRYAPHRVRVSKVVKGGSSGKGTTLRGRSDADLVVFFTNLTSFQEQLERRGEFIEEIRRQLEACQREETFEVKFEVQKRRWENPRVLSFVLRSPKLNQAVEFDVLPAFDALGQLTKGYRPDPKIYVQLIQECKKLGKEGEFSPCFTELQRDFLKSRPTKLKSLIRLVKHWYQECKEQLGKPLPPQYALELLTVYAWEQGCQETGFITAQGFQTVLELVLKYQKLCIYWKRNYNSENPIIEEYLTRQLAKPRPVILDPADPTGNVAGGDLDSWKRLAQAALVWLDYPCFKKWDGSPVGSWDVSPQEHSDLMFQAYDFRQSYRSSPRTQLHEGAPPQVEENWTCTIL
;
A
#
# COMPACT_ATOMS: atom_id res chain seq x y z
N MET A 1 -18.89 -19.29 4.56
CA MET A 1 -19.74 -18.56 3.59
C MET A 1 -18.78 -17.92 2.60
N GLU A 2 -18.95 -18.15 1.33
CA GLU A 2 -18.12 -17.54 0.28
C GLU A 2 -18.61 -16.12 -0.02
N LEU A 3 -17.72 -15.27 -0.51
CA LEU A 3 -18.09 -13.88 -0.85
C LEU A 3 -19.19 -13.85 -1.91
N SER A 4 -19.08 -14.72 -2.92
CA SER A 4 -20.04 -14.84 -4.02
C SER A 4 -21.49 -15.08 -3.55
N ASP A 5 -21.66 -15.82 -2.46
CA ASP A 5 -22.99 -16.17 -1.90
C ASP A 5 -23.45 -15.21 -0.81
N THR A 6 -22.63 -14.25 -0.44
CA THR A 6 -22.92 -13.29 0.66
C THR A 6 -23.91 -12.23 0.17
N PRO A 7 -25.07 -12.04 0.82
CA PRO A 7 -25.99 -10.97 0.46
C PRO A 7 -25.36 -9.58 0.65
N ALA A 8 -25.71 -8.61 -0.20
CA ALA A 8 -25.18 -7.24 -0.15
C ALA A 8 -25.24 -6.60 1.24
N LYS A 9 -26.35 -6.78 1.97
CA LYS A 9 -26.54 -6.27 3.34
C LYS A 9 -25.62 -6.89 4.40
N SER A 10 -25.00 -8.05 4.08
CA SER A 10 -24.16 -8.82 5.01
C SER A 10 -22.65 -8.64 4.74
N LEU A 11 -22.25 -7.79 3.78
CA LEU A 11 -20.86 -7.59 3.43
C LEU A 11 -20.01 -7.02 4.57
N ASP A 12 -20.55 -6.10 5.37
CA ASP A 12 -19.82 -5.56 6.54
C ASP A 12 -19.53 -6.68 7.55
N LYS A 13 -20.52 -7.54 7.81
CA LYS A 13 -20.36 -8.72 8.68
C LYS A 13 -19.37 -9.73 8.10
N PHE A 14 -19.40 -9.97 6.79
CA PHE A 14 -18.44 -10.83 6.11
C PHE A 14 -17.01 -10.31 6.31
N ILE A 15 -16.78 -9.00 6.14
CA ILE A 15 -15.47 -8.39 6.36
C ILE A 15 -15.00 -8.61 7.80
N GLU A 16 -15.88 -8.33 8.78
CA GLU A 16 -15.57 -8.49 10.21
C GLU A 16 -15.19 -9.94 10.55
N ASP A 17 -15.99 -10.89 10.09
CA ASP A 17 -15.82 -12.30 10.44
C ASP A 17 -14.67 -12.98 9.71
N HIS A 18 -14.37 -12.58 8.46
CA HIS A 18 -13.46 -13.33 7.59
C HIS A 18 -12.21 -12.58 7.14
N LEU A 19 -12.23 -11.24 7.07
CA LEU A 19 -11.16 -10.47 6.45
C LEU A 19 -10.28 -9.66 7.41
N LEU A 20 -10.81 -9.29 8.59
CA LEU A 20 -10.01 -8.53 9.55
C LEU A 20 -8.88 -9.40 10.13
N PRO A 21 -7.66 -8.85 10.26
CA PRO A 21 -6.53 -9.59 10.80
C PRO A 21 -6.76 -10.00 12.26
N ASN A 22 -6.06 -11.04 12.69
CA ASN A 22 -6.03 -11.46 14.08
C ASN A 22 -5.16 -10.50 14.89
N GLU A 23 -5.71 -9.91 15.97
CA GLU A 23 -5.04 -8.90 16.79
C GLU A 23 -3.87 -9.50 17.60
N GLU A 24 -4.02 -10.70 18.16
CA GLU A 24 -2.96 -11.38 18.90
C GLU A 24 -1.75 -11.64 17.98
N PHE A 25 -1.99 -12.14 16.77
CA PHE A 25 -0.94 -12.35 15.79
C PHE A 25 -0.30 -11.03 15.36
N GLY A 26 -1.11 -9.97 15.17
CA GLY A 26 -0.62 -8.63 14.87
C GLY A 26 0.35 -8.09 15.92
N THR A 27 0.06 -8.31 17.21
CA THR A 27 0.93 -7.93 18.33
C THR A 27 2.24 -8.71 18.30
N GLN A 28 2.17 -10.03 18.13
CA GLN A 28 3.37 -10.89 18.03
C GLN A 28 4.27 -10.49 16.85
N VAL A 29 3.68 -10.18 15.69
CA VAL A 29 4.42 -9.68 14.52
C VAL A 29 5.08 -8.34 14.82
N LYS A 30 4.40 -7.44 15.53
CA LYS A 30 4.96 -6.16 15.93
C LYS A 30 6.22 -6.32 16.75
N GLU A 31 6.14 -7.09 17.81
CA GLU A 31 7.27 -7.33 18.70
C GLU A 31 8.46 -7.94 17.94
N ALA A 32 8.19 -8.91 17.07
CA ALA A 32 9.23 -9.52 16.24
C ALA A 32 9.88 -8.50 15.29
N ILE A 33 9.10 -7.63 14.64
CA ILE A 33 9.61 -6.58 13.75
C ILE A 33 10.43 -5.55 14.51
N ASP A 34 10.03 -5.18 15.72
CA ASP A 34 10.78 -4.24 16.55
C ASP A 34 12.17 -4.80 16.91
N ILE A 35 12.25 -6.09 17.26
CA ILE A 35 13.53 -6.80 17.49
C ILE A 35 14.37 -6.81 16.22
N ILE A 36 13.80 -7.20 15.09
CA ILE A 36 14.50 -7.27 13.79
C ILE A 36 15.03 -5.88 13.38
N CYS A 37 14.21 -4.85 13.49
CA CYS A 37 14.60 -3.48 13.15
C CYS A 37 15.76 -2.98 14.01
N THR A 38 15.71 -3.23 15.31
CA THR A 38 16.79 -2.87 16.25
C THR A 38 18.07 -3.60 15.89
N PHE A 39 17.99 -4.90 15.64
CA PHE A 39 19.14 -5.71 15.26
C PHE A 39 19.79 -5.21 13.96
N LEU A 40 19.00 -4.92 12.92
CA LEU A 40 19.51 -4.39 11.66
C LEU A 40 20.19 -3.03 11.83
N LYS A 41 19.61 -2.12 12.64
CA LYS A 41 20.19 -0.81 12.91
C LYS A 41 21.55 -0.90 13.62
N GLU A 42 21.70 -1.84 14.55
CA GLU A 42 22.90 -2.01 15.34
C GLU A 42 24.00 -2.77 14.61
N ARG A 43 23.63 -3.69 13.73
CA ARG A 43 24.55 -4.69 13.18
C ARG A 43 24.93 -4.47 11.72
N CYS A 44 24.01 -3.94 10.86
CA CYS A 44 24.35 -3.75 9.45
C CYS A 44 25.56 -2.84 9.29
N PHE A 45 26.55 -3.35 8.59
CA PHE A 45 27.80 -2.69 8.29
C PHE A 45 28.59 -2.18 9.51
N ARG A 46 28.39 -2.78 10.67
CA ARG A 46 29.06 -2.33 11.93
C ARG A 46 30.58 -2.27 11.83
N TYR A 47 31.18 -3.16 11.05
CA TYR A 47 32.63 -3.25 10.89
C TYR A 47 33.12 -2.70 9.55
N ALA A 48 32.27 -2.02 8.79
CA ALA A 48 32.70 -1.37 7.56
C ALA A 48 33.68 -0.22 7.85
N PRO A 49 34.71 -0.02 6.99
CA PRO A 49 35.71 1.02 7.20
C PRO A 49 35.13 2.44 7.17
N HIS A 50 34.00 2.63 6.52
CA HIS A 50 33.23 3.87 6.53
C HIS A 50 31.97 3.70 7.39
N ARG A 51 31.59 4.76 8.13
CA ARG A 51 30.39 4.75 8.97
C ARG A 51 29.12 4.61 8.10
N VAL A 52 28.79 3.37 7.77
CA VAL A 52 27.52 3.02 7.16
C VAL A 52 26.52 2.76 8.28
N ARG A 53 25.36 3.40 8.22
CA ARG A 53 24.31 3.19 9.21
C ARG A 53 22.97 3.00 8.50
N VAL A 54 22.13 2.21 9.12
CA VAL A 54 20.70 2.21 8.83
C VAL A 54 20.13 3.50 9.42
N SER A 55 19.60 4.39 8.59
CA SER A 55 18.98 5.64 9.03
C SER A 55 17.60 5.37 9.62
N LYS A 56 16.82 4.52 8.96
CA LYS A 56 15.51 4.08 9.42
C LYS A 56 15.12 2.76 8.75
N VAL A 57 14.15 2.07 9.35
CA VAL A 57 13.48 0.90 8.76
C VAL A 57 11.99 1.19 8.72
N VAL A 58 11.37 1.05 7.56
CA VAL A 58 9.96 1.39 7.36
C VAL A 58 9.17 0.17 6.95
N LYS A 59 8.07 -0.09 7.65
CA LYS A 59 7.12 -1.13 7.29
C LYS A 59 6.14 -0.58 6.25
N GLY A 60 6.12 -1.22 5.08
CA GLY A 60 5.23 -0.93 3.95
C GLY A 60 4.25 -2.07 3.69
N GLY A 61 3.80 -2.16 2.44
CA GLY A 61 2.82 -3.15 2.00
C GLY A 61 1.47 -3.00 2.70
N SER A 62 0.66 -4.04 2.67
CA SER A 62 -0.66 -4.04 3.34
C SER A 62 -0.54 -3.81 4.85
N SER A 63 0.51 -4.34 5.46
CA SER A 63 0.76 -4.22 6.88
C SER A 63 1.02 -2.76 7.31
N GLY A 64 1.84 -2.02 6.55
CA GLY A 64 2.09 -0.60 6.82
C GLY A 64 0.88 0.29 6.55
N LYS A 65 0.10 -0.02 5.52
CA LYS A 65 -1.08 0.73 5.07
C LYS A 65 -2.32 0.52 5.94
N GLY A 66 -2.35 -0.53 6.76
CA GLY A 66 -3.53 -0.91 7.55
C GLY A 66 -4.64 -1.59 6.74
N THR A 67 -4.28 -2.29 5.67
CA THR A 67 -5.19 -3.00 4.75
C THR A 67 -4.91 -4.51 4.67
N THR A 68 -4.30 -5.06 5.71
CA THR A 68 -3.98 -6.49 5.83
C THR A 68 -5.23 -7.35 5.81
N LEU A 69 -5.17 -8.48 5.10
CA LEU A 69 -6.16 -9.54 5.13
C LEU A 69 -5.79 -10.62 6.14
N ARG A 70 -6.81 -11.23 6.77
CA ARG A 70 -6.62 -12.39 7.64
C ARG A 70 -6.00 -13.55 6.84
N GLY A 71 -4.90 -14.10 7.36
CA GLY A 71 -4.24 -15.26 6.78
C GLY A 71 -3.44 -15.02 5.49
N ARG A 72 -3.52 -13.81 4.91
CA ARG A 72 -2.84 -13.42 3.67
C ARG A 72 -2.37 -11.98 3.78
N SER A 73 -1.20 -11.76 4.33
CA SER A 73 -0.61 -10.43 4.33
C SER A 73 0.68 -10.40 3.54
N ASP A 74 0.77 -9.42 2.69
CA ASP A 74 1.98 -8.93 2.07
C ASP A 74 2.51 -7.78 2.93
N ALA A 75 3.78 -7.77 3.20
CA ALA A 75 4.43 -6.72 3.94
C ALA A 75 5.80 -6.45 3.33
N ASP A 76 6.19 -5.19 3.33
CA ASP A 76 7.53 -4.78 2.92
C ASP A 76 8.26 -4.23 4.14
N LEU A 77 9.55 -4.50 4.21
CA LEU A 77 10.46 -3.90 5.17
C LEU A 77 11.55 -3.16 4.40
N VAL A 78 11.43 -1.85 4.32
CA VAL A 78 12.39 -1.02 3.58
C VAL A 78 13.45 -0.50 4.54
N VAL A 79 14.70 -0.86 4.26
CA VAL A 79 15.87 -0.50 5.08
C VAL A 79 16.59 0.64 4.39
N PHE A 80 16.61 1.82 5.00
CA PHE A 80 17.24 3.02 4.47
C PHE A 80 18.66 3.16 5.05
N PHE A 81 19.63 3.42 4.16
CA PHE A 81 21.04 3.51 4.52
C PHE A 81 21.63 4.90 4.25
N THR A 82 22.44 5.38 5.18
CA THR A 82 23.09 6.71 5.09
C THR A 82 24.13 6.82 3.99
N ASN A 83 24.68 5.70 3.52
CA ASN A 83 25.69 5.65 2.47
C ASN A 83 25.13 5.32 1.09
N LEU A 84 23.81 5.23 0.95
CA LEU A 84 23.14 5.34 -0.34
C LEU A 84 22.74 6.80 -0.52
N THR A 85 23.37 7.50 -1.46
CA THR A 85 23.25 8.96 -1.62
C THR A 85 22.50 9.36 -2.89
N SER A 86 22.15 8.39 -3.73
CA SER A 86 21.38 8.61 -4.97
C SER A 86 20.53 7.40 -5.36
N PHE A 87 19.56 7.64 -6.24
CA PHE A 87 18.77 6.56 -6.84
C PHE A 87 19.65 5.62 -7.68
N GLN A 88 20.65 6.15 -8.38
CA GLN A 88 21.59 5.34 -9.17
C GLN A 88 22.39 4.39 -8.28
N GLU A 89 22.96 4.88 -7.19
CA GLU A 89 23.71 4.03 -6.24
C GLU A 89 22.85 2.91 -5.65
N GLN A 90 21.59 3.19 -5.37
CA GLN A 90 20.65 2.15 -4.90
C GLN A 90 20.56 0.98 -5.88
N LEU A 91 20.54 1.23 -7.18
CA LEU A 91 20.52 0.16 -8.19
C LEU A 91 21.85 -0.56 -8.30
N GLU A 92 22.95 0.20 -8.37
CA GLU A 92 24.29 -0.34 -8.56
C GLU A 92 24.75 -1.20 -7.38
N ARG A 93 24.42 -0.79 -6.17
CA ARG A 93 24.86 -1.44 -4.93
C ARG A 93 23.78 -2.33 -4.27
N ARG A 94 22.65 -2.53 -4.92
CA ARG A 94 21.53 -3.32 -4.38
C ARG A 94 21.99 -4.70 -3.88
N GLY A 95 22.79 -5.42 -4.65
CA GLY A 95 23.25 -6.75 -4.30
C GLY A 95 24.10 -6.78 -3.02
N GLU A 96 24.99 -5.81 -2.85
CA GLU A 96 25.83 -5.65 -1.66
C GLU A 96 24.96 -5.46 -0.40
N PHE A 97 23.98 -4.57 -0.48
CA PHE A 97 23.10 -4.26 0.65
C PHE A 97 22.14 -5.40 0.98
N ILE A 98 21.59 -6.07 -0.03
CA ILE A 98 20.75 -7.27 0.17
C ILE A 98 21.54 -8.37 0.88
N GLU A 99 22.80 -8.59 0.48
CA GLU A 99 23.64 -9.61 1.10
C GLU A 99 23.96 -9.28 2.57
N GLU A 100 24.27 -8.02 2.86
CA GLU A 100 24.50 -7.60 4.24
C GLU A 100 23.23 -7.76 5.10
N ILE A 101 22.07 -7.32 4.60
CA ILE A 101 20.80 -7.48 5.32
C ILE A 101 20.52 -8.97 5.55
N ARG A 102 20.72 -9.84 4.55
CA ARG A 102 20.53 -11.29 4.68
C ARG A 102 21.38 -11.85 5.82
N ARG A 103 22.67 -11.54 5.81
CA ARG A 103 23.62 -11.99 6.81
C ARG A 103 23.18 -11.59 8.22
N GLN A 104 22.68 -10.37 8.40
CA GLN A 104 22.23 -9.87 9.69
C GLN A 104 20.86 -10.47 10.09
N LEU A 105 19.93 -10.71 9.15
CA LEU A 105 18.67 -11.42 9.45
C LEU A 105 18.91 -12.86 9.88
N GLU A 106 19.84 -13.55 9.24
CA GLU A 106 20.23 -14.92 9.63
C GLU A 106 20.91 -14.94 11.00
N ALA A 107 21.71 -13.93 11.34
CA ALA A 107 22.28 -13.75 12.66
C ALA A 107 21.20 -13.48 13.71
N CYS A 108 20.28 -12.57 13.42
CA CYS A 108 19.13 -12.23 14.26
C CYS A 108 18.27 -13.48 14.57
N GLN A 109 18.02 -14.31 13.56
CA GLN A 109 17.29 -15.58 13.71
C GLN A 109 17.96 -16.54 14.68
N ARG A 110 19.29 -16.55 14.74
CA ARG A 110 20.05 -17.42 15.65
C ARG A 110 20.23 -16.85 17.05
N GLU A 111 20.36 -15.55 17.16
CA GLU A 111 20.77 -14.86 18.40
C GLU A 111 19.57 -14.39 19.23
N GLU A 112 18.45 -14.07 18.61
CA GLU A 112 17.28 -13.51 19.27
C GLU A 112 16.16 -14.54 19.48
N THR A 113 15.30 -14.27 20.45
CA THR A 113 14.14 -15.10 20.77
C THR A 113 12.85 -14.40 20.34
N PHE A 114 11.98 -15.14 19.67
CA PHE A 114 10.72 -14.65 19.13
C PHE A 114 9.54 -15.49 19.61
N GLU A 115 8.39 -14.87 19.87
CA GLU A 115 7.13 -15.59 20.11
C GLU A 115 6.60 -16.26 18.84
N VAL A 116 6.92 -15.69 17.67
CA VAL A 116 6.60 -16.26 16.36
C VAL A 116 7.81 -16.99 15.79
N LYS A 117 7.57 -17.97 14.93
CA LYS A 117 8.64 -18.60 14.18
C LYS A 117 9.15 -17.65 13.11
N PHE A 118 10.41 -17.27 13.22
CA PHE A 118 11.10 -16.39 12.26
C PHE A 118 11.97 -17.23 11.32
N GLU A 119 11.71 -17.14 10.02
CA GLU A 119 12.41 -17.91 9.00
C GLU A 119 12.85 -17.03 7.84
N VAL A 120 14.17 -16.87 7.68
CA VAL A 120 14.73 -16.21 6.49
C VAL A 120 14.64 -17.16 5.31
N GLN A 121 14.07 -16.71 4.18
CA GLN A 121 13.88 -17.53 3.00
C GLN A 121 15.22 -17.82 2.30
N LYS A 122 15.40 -19.07 1.88
CA LYS A 122 16.59 -19.48 1.13
C LYS A 122 16.63 -18.81 -0.23
N ARG A 123 17.85 -18.55 -0.70
CA ARG A 123 18.08 -18.05 -2.07
C ARG A 123 17.47 -19.01 -3.09
N ARG A 124 16.66 -18.48 -4.00
CA ARG A 124 16.17 -19.23 -5.17
C ARG A 124 17.08 -19.02 -6.41
N TRP A 125 17.89 -17.94 -6.41
CA TRP A 125 18.72 -17.53 -7.55
C TRP A 125 20.07 -16.98 -7.06
N GLU A 126 21.11 -17.06 -7.89
CA GLU A 126 22.47 -16.57 -7.54
C GLU A 126 22.53 -15.05 -7.28
N ASN A 127 21.65 -14.26 -7.89
CA ASN A 127 21.57 -12.81 -7.69
C ASN A 127 20.14 -12.37 -7.36
N PRO A 128 19.68 -12.56 -6.11
CA PRO A 128 18.31 -12.24 -5.74
C PRO A 128 18.08 -10.73 -5.74
N ARG A 129 17.06 -10.29 -6.46
CA ARG A 129 16.57 -8.90 -6.40
C ARG A 129 15.74 -8.62 -5.14
N VAL A 130 15.25 -9.67 -4.51
CA VAL A 130 14.37 -9.64 -3.34
C VAL A 130 14.91 -10.59 -2.28
N LEU A 131 14.91 -10.12 -1.05
CA LEU A 131 15.17 -10.89 0.15
C LEU A 131 13.87 -10.98 0.93
N SER A 132 13.47 -12.17 1.36
CA SER A 132 12.22 -12.36 2.10
C SER A 132 12.46 -13.16 3.39
N PHE A 133 11.60 -12.91 4.37
CA PHE A 133 11.47 -13.77 5.55
C PHE A 133 9.98 -13.93 5.92
N VAL A 134 9.68 -14.96 6.71
CA VAL A 134 8.33 -15.25 7.16
C VAL A 134 8.29 -15.22 8.69
N LEU A 135 7.27 -14.58 9.24
CA LEU A 135 6.87 -14.70 10.63
C LEU A 135 5.60 -15.55 10.69
N ARG A 136 5.65 -16.61 11.47
CA ARG A 136 4.56 -17.60 11.57
C ARG A 136 4.21 -17.89 13.02
N SER A 137 2.92 -17.86 13.33
CA SER A 137 2.38 -18.41 14.59
C SER A 137 1.69 -19.74 14.31
N PRO A 138 2.31 -20.88 14.65
CA PRO A 138 1.66 -22.19 14.49
C PRO A 138 0.40 -22.33 15.34
N LYS A 139 0.40 -21.75 16.54
CA LYS A 139 -0.74 -21.75 17.48
C LYS A 139 -1.98 -21.09 16.87
N LEU A 140 -1.80 -19.95 16.18
CA LEU A 140 -2.89 -19.19 15.58
C LEU A 140 -3.14 -19.54 14.11
N ASN A 141 -2.33 -20.44 13.53
CA ASN A 141 -2.35 -20.77 12.10
C ASN A 141 -2.29 -19.54 11.20
N GLN A 142 -1.44 -18.57 11.55
CA GLN A 142 -1.25 -17.31 10.83
C GLN A 142 0.21 -17.17 10.38
N ALA A 143 0.41 -16.58 9.23
CA ALA A 143 1.73 -16.26 8.71
C ALA A 143 1.71 -14.93 7.94
N VAL A 144 2.84 -14.24 7.96
CA VAL A 144 3.09 -13.05 7.13
C VAL A 144 4.47 -13.16 6.51
N GLU A 145 4.56 -12.92 5.21
CA GLU A 145 5.82 -12.84 4.48
C GLU A 145 6.21 -11.38 4.32
N PHE A 146 7.47 -11.08 4.60
CA PHE A 146 8.07 -9.77 4.45
C PHE A 146 9.08 -9.80 3.32
N ASP A 147 8.89 -8.94 2.33
CA ASP A 147 9.93 -8.60 1.38
C ASP A 147 10.81 -7.48 1.96
N VAL A 148 12.12 -7.67 1.91
CA VAL A 148 13.09 -6.73 2.49
C VAL A 148 13.88 -6.05 1.37
N LEU A 149 13.87 -4.73 1.37
CA LEU A 149 14.43 -3.91 0.32
C LEU A 149 15.36 -2.84 0.89
N PRO A 150 16.61 -2.70 0.39
CA PRO A 150 17.44 -1.55 0.68
C PRO A 150 16.98 -0.34 -0.13
N ALA A 151 17.02 0.85 0.45
CA ALA A 151 16.64 2.07 -0.24
C ALA A 151 17.51 3.27 0.12
N PHE A 152 17.61 4.19 -0.84
CA PHE A 152 18.11 5.54 -0.65
C PHE A 152 17.08 6.38 0.10
N ASP A 153 17.50 7.08 1.15
CA ASP A 153 16.64 7.95 1.96
C ASP A 153 16.47 9.32 1.29
N ALA A 154 15.70 9.34 0.20
CA ALA A 154 15.43 10.56 -0.56
C ALA A 154 14.59 11.59 0.20
N LEU A 155 13.74 11.14 1.12
CA LEU A 155 12.79 11.98 1.84
C LEU A 155 13.34 12.53 3.16
N GLY A 156 14.36 11.89 3.73
CA GLY A 156 14.85 12.23 5.06
C GLY A 156 13.82 11.95 6.16
N GLN A 157 13.81 12.79 7.20
CA GLN A 157 12.83 12.68 8.27
C GLN A 157 11.51 13.35 7.88
N LEU A 158 10.42 12.60 7.93
CA LEU A 158 9.09 13.10 7.66
C LEU A 158 8.46 13.68 8.94
N THR A 159 7.87 14.86 8.83
CA THR A 159 7.02 15.46 9.85
C THR A 159 5.56 15.40 9.43
N LYS A 160 4.63 15.49 10.38
CA LYS A 160 3.19 15.50 10.08
C LYS A 160 2.85 16.61 9.08
N GLY A 161 2.23 16.24 7.96
CA GLY A 161 1.89 17.17 6.88
C GLY A 161 3.04 17.48 5.93
N TYR A 162 4.13 16.71 5.99
CA TYR A 162 5.26 16.82 5.09
C TYR A 162 4.84 16.69 3.63
N ARG A 163 5.36 17.59 2.81
CA ARG A 163 5.35 17.46 1.35
C ARG A 163 6.79 17.37 0.87
N PRO A 164 7.11 16.44 -0.05
CA PRO A 164 8.45 16.34 -0.59
C PRO A 164 8.88 17.66 -1.25
N ASP A 165 10.16 18.03 -1.08
CA ASP A 165 10.72 19.13 -1.85
C ASP A 165 10.61 18.78 -3.35
N PRO A 166 10.12 19.69 -4.20
CA PRO A 166 10.05 19.49 -5.64
C PRO A 166 11.36 18.97 -6.26
N LYS A 167 12.50 19.36 -5.71
CA LYS A 167 13.83 18.91 -6.15
C LYS A 167 13.97 17.39 -6.09
N ILE A 168 13.36 16.71 -5.12
CA ILE A 168 13.39 15.26 -4.99
C ILE A 168 12.74 14.61 -6.22
N TYR A 169 11.57 15.08 -6.61
CA TYR A 169 10.86 14.56 -7.79
C TYR A 169 11.55 14.95 -9.09
N VAL A 170 12.14 16.16 -9.19
CA VAL A 170 12.94 16.55 -10.35
C VAL A 170 14.14 15.61 -10.52
N GLN A 171 14.86 15.34 -9.44
CA GLN A 171 15.97 14.38 -9.45
C GLN A 171 15.51 12.97 -9.82
N LEU A 172 14.42 12.49 -9.23
CA LEU A 172 13.82 11.19 -9.55
C LEU A 172 13.50 11.07 -11.05
N ILE A 173 12.83 12.07 -11.62
CA ILE A 173 12.46 12.10 -13.03
C ILE A 173 13.70 12.08 -13.94
N GLN A 174 14.72 12.86 -13.61
CA GLN A 174 15.96 12.91 -14.38
C GLN A 174 16.70 11.57 -14.35
N GLU A 175 16.83 10.96 -13.17
CA GLU A 175 17.46 9.64 -13.01
C GLU A 175 16.67 8.54 -13.72
N CYS A 176 15.35 8.53 -13.59
CA CYS A 176 14.49 7.57 -14.28
C CYS A 176 14.60 7.69 -15.81
N LYS A 177 14.64 8.90 -16.36
CA LYS A 177 14.85 9.13 -17.80
C LYS A 177 16.21 8.62 -18.27
N LYS A 178 17.27 8.91 -17.50
CA LYS A 178 18.64 8.48 -17.81
C LYS A 178 18.79 6.97 -17.80
N LEU A 179 18.17 6.30 -16.82
CA LEU A 179 18.34 4.86 -16.58
C LEU A 179 17.27 4.00 -17.27
N GLY A 180 16.17 4.60 -17.79
CA GLY A 180 15.03 3.84 -18.30
C GLY A 180 14.33 3.01 -17.21
N LYS A 181 14.26 3.53 -15.97
CA LYS A 181 13.81 2.81 -14.76
C LYS A 181 12.64 3.49 -14.05
N GLU A 182 11.63 3.88 -14.80
CA GLU A 182 10.40 4.45 -14.23
C GLU A 182 9.73 3.47 -13.25
N GLY A 183 9.33 3.96 -12.08
CA GLY A 183 8.70 3.18 -11.01
C GLY A 183 9.64 2.29 -10.18
N GLU A 184 10.90 2.15 -10.55
CA GLU A 184 11.88 1.28 -9.87
C GLU A 184 12.26 1.79 -8.46
N PHE A 185 12.11 3.09 -8.22
CA PHE A 185 12.48 3.75 -6.96
C PHE A 185 11.30 3.93 -6.00
N SER A 186 10.19 3.28 -6.27
CA SER A 186 9.01 3.26 -5.41
C SER A 186 9.32 2.96 -3.93
N PRO A 187 10.26 2.05 -3.57
CA PRO A 187 10.63 1.82 -2.18
C PRO A 187 11.12 3.06 -1.43
N CYS A 188 11.75 4.03 -2.11
CA CYS A 188 12.18 5.29 -1.50
C CYS A 188 11.01 6.14 -0.97
N PHE A 189 9.81 5.91 -1.48
CA PHE A 189 8.58 6.65 -1.17
C PHE A 189 7.58 5.85 -0.33
N THR A 190 8.01 4.75 0.28
CA THR A 190 7.17 3.85 1.08
C THR A 190 6.41 4.55 2.20
N GLU A 191 7.02 5.53 2.86
CA GLU A 191 6.36 6.30 3.92
C GLU A 191 5.17 7.10 3.38
N LEU A 192 5.31 7.73 2.21
CA LEU A 192 4.23 8.47 1.57
C LEU A 192 3.11 7.55 1.09
N GLN A 193 3.45 6.38 0.51
CA GLN A 193 2.45 5.38 0.11
C GLN A 193 1.67 4.86 1.32
N ARG A 194 2.40 4.54 2.41
CA ARG A 194 1.80 4.11 3.67
C ARG A 194 0.84 5.16 4.21
N ASP A 195 1.29 6.39 4.34
CA ASP A 195 0.53 7.48 4.95
C ASP A 195 -0.69 7.86 4.08
N PHE A 196 -0.57 7.76 2.75
CA PHE A 196 -1.69 7.97 1.83
C PHE A 196 -2.87 7.04 2.11
N LEU A 197 -2.62 5.76 2.40
CA LEU A 197 -3.66 4.78 2.68
C LEU A 197 -4.01 4.69 4.18
N LYS A 198 -3.00 4.76 5.07
CA LYS A 198 -3.21 4.65 6.51
C LYS A 198 -4.14 5.73 7.06
N SER A 199 -4.07 6.94 6.50
CA SER A 199 -4.91 8.08 6.89
C SER A 199 -6.38 7.96 6.48
N ARG A 200 -6.76 6.96 5.68
CA ARG A 200 -8.12 6.78 5.18
C ARG A 200 -9.06 6.26 6.27
N PRO A 201 -10.38 6.56 6.17
CA PRO A 201 -11.36 6.06 7.13
C PRO A 201 -11.35 4.53 7.24
N THR A 202 -11.63 4.01 8.43
CA THR A 202 -11.65 2.56 8.69
C THR A 202 -12.58 1.80 7.75
N LYS A 203 -13.75 2.36 7.45
CA LYS A 203 -14.71 1.72 6.54
C LYS A 203 -14.19 1.65 5.10
N LEU A 204 -13.44 2.67 4.63
CA LEU A 204 -12.78 2.62 3.33
C LEU A 204 -11.68 1.56 3.31
N LYS A 205 -10.88 1.44 4.38
CA LYS A 205 -9.88 0.37 4.50
C LYS A 205 -10.54 -1.02 4.51
N SER A 206 -11.72 -1.15 5.08
CA SER A 206 -12.51 -2.39 5.00
C SER A 206 -13.00 -2.69 3.58
N LEU A 207 -13.43 -1.68 2.83
CA LEU A 207 -13.76 -1.84 1.41
C LEU A 207 -12.53 -2.26 0.58
N ILE A 208 -11.37 -1.69 0.85
CA ILE A 208 -10.11 -2.10 0.22
C ILE A 208 -9.82 -3.58 0.51
N ARG A 209 -10.03 -4.05 1.75
CA ARG A 209 -9.88 -5.48 2.07
C ARG A 209 -10.83 -6.36 1.28
N LEU A 210 -12.08 -5.94 1.13
CA LEU A 210 -13.06 -6.68 0.34
C LEU A 210 -12.66 -6.79 -1.13
N VAL A 211 -12.21 -5.69 -1.73
CA VAL A 211 -11.71 -5.66 -3.12
C VAL A 211 -10.47 -6.54 -3.28
N LYS A 212 -9.55 -6.50 -2.31
CA LYS A 212 -8.36 -7.37 -2.31
C LYS A 212 -8.72 -8.84 -2.19
N HIS A 213 -9.70 -9.18 -1.37
CA HIS A 213 -10.18 -10.55 -1.23
C HIS A 213 -10.78 -11.05 -2.54
N TRP A 214 -11.68 -10.28 -3.14
CA TRP A 214 -12.20 -10.56 -4.47
C TRP A 214 -11.09 -10.75 -5.52
N TYR A 215 -10.09 -9.90 -5.51
CA TYR A 215 -8.93 -10.01 -6.41
C TYR A 215 -8.17 -11.33 -6.20
N GLN A 216 -8.00 -11.76 -4.95
CA GLN A 216 -7.31 -13.03 -4.66
C GLN A 216 -8.13 -14.23 -5.16
N GLU A 217 -9.45 -14.22 -5.02
CA GLU A 217 -10.32 -15.26 -5.60
C GLU A 217 -10.21 -15.28 -7.13
N CYS A 218 -10.23 -14.12 -7.79
CA CYS A 218 -9.98 -14.03 -9.23
C CYS A 218 -8.60 -14.60 -9.61
N LYS A 219 -7.57 -14.31 -8.83
CA LYS A 219 -6.21 -14.82 -9.07
C LYS A 219 -6.09 -16.33 -8.94
N GLU A 220 -6.83 -16.92 -8.00
CA GLU A 220 -6.88 -18.38 -7.84
C GLU A 220 -7.60 -19.05 -9.00
N GLN A 221 -8.68 -18.44 -9.50
CA GLN A 221 -9.47 -19.00 -10.60
C GLN A 221 -8.83 -18.78 -11.98
N LEU A 222 -8.30 -17.59 -12.22
CA LEU A 222 -7.80 -17.18 -13.54
C LEU A 222 -6.30 -17.44 -13.72
N GLY A 223 -5.55 -17.52 -12.63
CA GLY A 223 -4.08 -17.51 -12.68
C GLY A 223 -3.50 -16.15 -13.09
N LYS A 224 -2.24 -16.13 -13.49
CA LYS A 224 -1.55 -14.93 -13.98
C LYS A 224 -1.56 -14.90 -15.52
N PRO A 225 -1.45 -13.72 -16.18
CA PRO A 225 -1.26 -12.39 -15.56
C PRO A 225 -2.58 -11.74 -15.11
N LEU A 226 -2.53 -10.96 -14.03
CA LEU A 226 -3.56 -10.03 -13.58
C LEU A 226 -2.93 -8.67 -13.25
N PRO A 227 -3.71 -7.56 -13.23
CA PRO A 227 -3.18 -6.26 -12.82
C PRO A 227 -2.58 -6.29 -11.42
N PRO A 228 -1.61 -5.44 -11.09
CA PRO A 228 -1.08 -5.36 -9.73
C PRO A 228 -2.17 -5.04 -8.70
N GLN A 229 -2.17 -5.73 -7.57
CA GLN A 229 -3.16 -5.52 -6.50
C GLN A 229 -3.20 -4.08 -6.01
N TYR A 230 -2.05 -3.41 -5.96
CA TYR A 230 -1.95 -2.01 -5.54
C TYR A 230 -2.76 -1.06 -6.45
N ALA A 231 -2.88 -1.37 -7.75
CA ALA A 231 -3.75 -0.61 -8.65
C ALA A 231 -5.21 -0.64 -8.19
N LEU A 232 -5.68 -1.77 -7.66
CA LEU A 232 -7.05 -1.89 -7.15
C LEU A 232 -7.24 -1.18 -5.80
N GLU A 233 -6.22 -1.15 -4.95
CA GLU A 233 -6.25 -0.35 -3.72
C GLU A 233 -6.44 1.14 -4.05
N LEU A 234 -5.65 1.67 -5.00
CA LEU A 234 -5.75 3.05 -5.46
C LEU A 234 -7.07 3.33 -6.18
N LEU A 235 -7.55 2.40 -7.00
CA LEU A 235 -8.84 2.50 -7.67
C LEU A 235 -10.01 2.60 -6.66
N THR A 236 -9.91 1.86 -5.57
CA THR A 236 -10.91 1.89 -4.48
C THR A 236 -10.91 3.25 -3.76
N VAL A 237 -9.73 3.80 -3.48
CA VAL A 237 -9.61 5.14 -2.90
C VAL A 237 -10.18 6.19 -3.84
N TYR A 238 -9.84 6.12 -5.12
CA TYR A 238 -10.35 7.03 -6.14
C TYR A 238 -11.87 6.95 -6.26
N ALA A 239 -12.45 5.75 -6.30
CA ALA A 239 -13.89 5.54 -6.35
C ALA A 239 -14.61 6.22 -5.17
N TRP A 240 -14.07 6.11 -3.97
CA TRP A 240 -14.61 6.75 -2.79
C TRP A 240 -14.45 8.28 -2.82
N GLU A 241 -13.28 8.78 -3.20
CA GLU A 241 -12.99 10.22 -3.28
C GLU A 241 -13.86 10.95 -4.32
N GLN A 242 -14.13 10.31 -5.46
CA GLN A 242 -14.94 10.89 -6.53
C GLN A 242 -16.43 10.65 -6.35
N GLY A 243 -16.80 9.58 -5.66
CA GLY A 243 -18.19 9.16 -5.51
C GLY A 243 -18.84 9.62 -4.21
N CYS A 244 -18.52 8.94 -3.12
CA CYS A 244 -19.27 9.07 -1.87
C CYS A 244 -18.69 10.10 -0.91
N GLN A 245 -17.38 10.07 -0.67
CA GLN A 245 -16.63 10.89 0.31
C GLN A 245 -17.11 10.78 1.76
N GLU A 246 -18.13 10.00 2.06
CA GLU A 246 -18.69 9.82 3.39
C GLU A 246 -18.15 8.56 4.07
N THR A 247 -18.11 8.57 5.39
CA THR A 247 -17.66 7.41 6.18
C THR A 247 -18.76 6.37 6.40
N GLY A 248 -20.03 6.76 6.24
CA GLY A 248 -21.21 5.92 6.46
C GLY A 248 -21.80 5.29 5.18
N PHE A 249 -20.99 4.99 4.18
CA PHE A 249 -21.46 4.46 2.91
C PHE A 249 -21.92 2.99 2.97
N ILE A 250 -22.68 2.57 1.97
CA ILE A 250 -23.12 1.18 1.77
C ILE A 250 -21.99 0.44 1.05
N THR A 251 -21.42 -0.58 1.71
CA THR A 251 -20.25 -1.33 1.22
C THR A 251 -20.49 -1.97 -0.15
N ALA A 252 -21.68 -2.52 -0.39
CA ALA A 252 -22.03 -3.12 -1.68
C ALA A 252 -21.98 -2.10 -2.83
N GLN A 253 -22.42 -0.85 -2.61
CA GLN A 253 -22.34 0.20 -3.63
C GLN A 253 -20.91 0.60 -3.96
N GLY A 254 -20.06 0.73 -2.94
CA GLY A 254 -18.63 0.99 -3.15
C GLY A 254 -17.95 -0.15 -3.91
N PHE A 255 -18.26 -1.38 -3.54
CA PHE A 255 -17.72 -2.56 -4.20
C PHE A 255 -18.17 -2.65 -5.68
N GLN A 256 -19.46 -2.43 -5.95
CA GLN A 256 -19.99 -2.37 -7.32
C GLN A 256 -19.30 -1.28 -8.14
N THR A 257 -19.11 -0.09 -7.56
CA THR A 257 -18.43 1.03 -8.23
C THR A 257 -17.01 0.66 -8.67
N VAL A 258 -16.26 -0.02 -7.80
CA VAL A 258 -14.89 -0.46 -8.14
C VAL A 258 -14.91 -1.47 -9.30
N LEU A 259 -15.82 -2.46 -9.28
CA LEU A 259 -15.93 -3.44 -10.36
C LEU A 259 -16.34 -2.77 -11.68
N GLU A 260 -17.26 -1.82 -11.66
CA GLU A 260 -17.65 -1.06 -12.85
C GLU A 260 -16.50 -0.21 -13.41
N LEU A 261 -15.63 0.34 -12.56
CA LEU A 261 -14.40 1.01 -13.00
C LEU A 261 -13.42 0.02 -13.64
N VAL A 262 -13.29 -1.20 -13.10
CA VAL A 262 -12.49 -2.27 -13.72
C VAL A 262 -13.02 -2.60 -15.13
N LEU A 263 -14.35 -2.65 -15.35
CA LEU A 263 -14.93 -2.81 -16.68
C LEU A 263 -14.54 -1.69 -17.65
N LYS A 264 -14.31 -0.48 -17.13
CA LYS A 264 -13.92 0.70 -17.90
C LYS A 264 -12.40 0.89 -17.99
N TYR A 265 -11.60 -0.18 -17.79
CA TYR A 265 -10.13 -0.08 -17.71
C TYR A 265 -9.49 0.65 -18.88
N GLN A 266 -10.04 0.50 -20.08
CA GLN A 266 -9.55 1.18 -21.30
C GLN A 266 -9.71 2.73 -21.27
N LYS A 267 -10.40 3.26 -20.26
CA LYS A 267 -10.61 4.70 -20.06
C LYS A 267 -9.97 5.21 -18.78
N LEU A 268 -9.40 4.33 -17.94
CA LEU A 268 -8.84 4.73 -16.64
C LEU A 268 -7.65 5.68 -16.83
N CYS A 269 -7.77 6.86 -16.25
CA CYS A 269 -6.71 7.85 -16.13
C CYS A 269 -6.80 8.52 -14.78
N ILE A 270 -6.09 7.96 -13.80
CA ILE A 270 -6.19 8.31 -12.39
C ILE A 270 -4.84 8.78 -11.88
N TYR A 271 -4.83 9.91 -11.19
CA TYR A 271 -3.65 10.48 -10.57
C TYR A 271 -4.05 11.48 -9.48
N TRP A 272 -3.11 11.83 -8.59
CA TRP A 272 -3.33 12.77 -7.49
C TRP A 272 -2.43 14.00 -7.67
N LYS A 273 -2.83 14.92 -8.54
CA LYS A 273 -2.04 16.11 -8.96
C LYS A 273 -1.39 16.86 -7.80
N ARG A 274 -2.13 17.03 -6.69
CA ARG A 274 -1.64 17.76 -5.51
C ARG A 274 -0.47 17.10 -4.78
N ASN A 275 -0.28 15.81 -4.98
CA ASN A 275 0.76 15.06 -4.30
C ASN A 275 2.15 15.27 -4.92
N TYR A 276 2.24 15.74 -6.17
CA TYR A 276 3.47 15.73 -6.95
C TYR A 276 4.16 17.09 -7.10
N ASN A 277 3.68 18.15 -6.42
CA ASN A 277 4.19 19.52 -6.64
C ASN A 277 4.16 19.95 -8.11
N SER A 278 3.03 19.75 -8.78
CA SER A 278 2.83 19.98 -10.21
C SER A 278 2.99 21.44 -10.67
N GLU A 279 3.21 22.37 -9.75
CA GLU A 279 3.57 23.76 -10.05
C GLU A 279 5.00 23.88 -10.61
N ASN A 280 5.85 22.88 -10.38
CA ASN A 280 7.17 22.84 -10.96
C ASN A 280 7.08 22.44 -12.45
N PRO A 281 7.61 23.21 -13.41
CA PRO A 281 7.45 22.96 -14.84
C PRO A 281 7.98 21.60 -15.31
N ILE A 282 9.06 21.10 -14.71
CA ILE A 282 9.64 19.80 -15.07
C ILE A 282 8.71 18.67 -14.66
N ILE A 283 8.13 18.78 -13.46
CA ILE A 283 7.17 17.80 -12.95
C ILE A 283 5.89 17.85 -13.77
N GLU A 284 5.36 19.04 -14.06
CA GLU A 284 4.15 19.21 -14.87
C GLU A 284 4.32 18.62 -16.28
N GLU A 285 5.40 18.94 -16.95
CA GLU A 285 5.72 18.38 -18.28
C GLU A 285 5.83 16.85 -18.23
N TYR A 286 6.46 16.32 -17.19
CA TYR A 286 6.58 14.89 -17.01
C TYR A 286 5.21 14.23 -16.79
N LEU A 287 4.38 14.76 -15.90
CA LEU A 287 3.02 14.27 -15.65
C LEU A 287 2.18 14.31 -16.93
N THR A 288 2.23 15.38 -17.69
CA THR A 288 1.50 15.51 -18.97
C THR A 288 1.85 14.36 -19.91
N ARG A 289 3.12 14.00 -20.01
CA ARG A 289 3.56 12.86 -20.83
C ARG A 289 3.09 11.52 -20.28
N GLN A 290 3.10 11.32 -18.95
CA GLN A 290 2.58 10.08 -18.34
C GLN A 290 1.09 9.92 -18.60
N LEU A 291 0.33 11.01 -18.47
CA LEU A 291 -1.12 11.02 -18.68
C LEU A 291 -1.54 10.88 -20.16
N ALA A 292 -0.63 11.11 -21.09
CA ALA A 292 -0.84 10.88 -22.53
C ALA A 292 -0.59 9.42 -22.95
N LYS A 293 -0.05 8.57 -22.08
CA LYS A 293 0.20 7.15 -22.37
C LYS A 293 -1.09 6.37 -22.62
N PRO A 294 -1.03 5.24 -23.36
CA PRO A 294 -2.19 4.35 -23.52
C PRO A 294 -2.79 3.93 -22.17
N ARG A 295 -4.11 3.85 -22.13
CA ARG A 295 -4.86 3.44 -20.93
C ARG A 295 -4.76 1.94 -20.70
N PRO A 296 -4.84 1.49 -19.42
CA PRO A 296 -5.08 2.28 -18.21
C PRO A 296 -3.84 3.01 -17.69
N VAL A 297 -4.05 4.18 -17.09
CA VAL A 297 -3.03 4.93 -16.35
C VAL A 297 -3.54 5.14 -14.93
N ILE A 298 -2.79 4.66 -13.95
CA ILE A 298 -3.02 4.90 -12.52
C ILE A 298 -1.66 5.24 -11.92
N LEU A 299 -1.41 6.53 -11.67
CA LEU A 299 -0.13 6.97 -11.11
C LEU A 299 -0.12 6.80 -9.59
N ASP A 300 0.99 6.31 -9.07
CA ASP A 300 1.22 6.21 -7.64
C ASP A 300 1.21 7.61 -7.00
N PRO A 301 0.37 7.88 -5.99
CA PRO A 301 0.31 9.18 -5.35
C PRO A 301 1.62 9.61 -4.66
N ALA A 302 2.53 8.68 -4.41
CA ALA A 302 3.83 8.92 -3.79
C ALA A 302 4.99 9.03 -4.80
N ASP A 303 4.84 8.42 -5.98
CA ASP A 303 5.87 8.36 -7.03
C ASP A 303 5.26 8.63 -8.40
N PRO A 304 5.43 9.84 -8.97
CA PRO A 304 4.85 10.21 -10.27
C PRO A 304 5.43 9.41 -11.43
N THR A 305 6.52 8.68 -11.24
CA THR A 305 7.13 7.83 -12.27
C THR A 305 6.52 6.41 -12.30
N GLY A 306 5.73 6.06 -11.30
CA GLY A 306 5.11 4.75 -11.14
C GLY A 306 3.69 4.71 -11.71
N ASN A 307 3.51 4.16 -12.94
CA ASN A 307 2.19 3.74 -13.40
C ASN A 307 1.89 2.34 -12.84
N VAL A 308 1.12 2.29 -11.76
CA VAL A 308 0.78 1.04 -11.07
C VAL A 308 -0.26 0.19 -11.80
N ALA A 309 -0.89 0.72 -12.86
CA ALA A 309 -1.78 -0.08 -13.70
C ALA A 309 -1.05 -1.17 -14.49
N GLY A 310 0.29 -1.03 -14.64
CA GLY A 310 1.08 -1.92 -15.48
C GLY A 310 0.85 -1.68 -16.98
N GLY A 311 1.61 -2.42 -17.81
CA GLY A 311 1.56 -2.30 -19.28
C GLY A 311 0.80 -3.43 -19.97
N ASP A 312 0.31 -4.42 -19.24
CA ASP A 312 -0.34 -5.60 -19.80
C ASP A 312 -1.86 -5.43 -19.87
N LEU A 313 -2.36 -5.15 -21.07
CA LEU A 313 -3.79 -4.97 -21.32
C LEU A 313 -4.58 -6.29 -21.17
N ASP A 314 -3.97 -7.44 -21.46
CA ASP A 314 -4.66 -8.73 -21.33
C ASP A 314 -4.95 -9.04 -19.86
N SER A 315 -4.09 -8.63 -18.95
CA SER A 315 -4.33 -8.77 -17.52
C SER A 315 -5.58 -8.02 -17.06
N TRP A 316 -5.78 -6.80 -17.54
CA TRP A 316 -6.98 -6.01 -17.26
C TRP A 316 -8.23 -6.58 -17.91
N LYS A 317 -8.13 -7.05 -19.15
CA LYS A 317 -9.25 -7.71 -19.86
C LYS A 317 -9.74 -8.94 -19.10
N ARG A 318 -8.82 -9.77 -18.60
CA ARG A 318 -9.16 -10.95 -17.81
C ARG A 318 -9.87 -10.59 -16.51
N LEU A 319 -9.35 -9.60 -15.78
CA LEU A 319 -9.99 -9.12 -14.55
C LEU A 319 -11.37 -8.48 -14.82
N ALA A 320 -11.52 -7.74 -15.91
CA ALA A 320 -12.79 -7.15 -16.32
C ALA A 320 -13.85 -8.24 -16.66
N GLN A 321 -13.45 -9.32 -17.31
CA GLN A 321 -14.34 -10.45 -17.57
C GLN A 321 -14.84 -11.09 -16.26
N ALA A 322 -13.95 -11.27 -15.28
CA ALA A 322 -14.35 -11.73 -13.95
C ALA A 322 -15.29 -10.74 -13.26
N ALA A 323 -14.99 -9.45 -13.30
CA ALA A 323 -15.85 -8.41 -12.72
C ALA A 323 -17.26 -8.42 -13.31
N LEU A 324 -17.38 -8.62 -14.61
CA LEU A 324 -18.68 -8.71 -15.29
C LEU A 324 -19.53 -9.88 -14.75
N VAL A 325 -18.92 -11.05 -14.57
CA VAL A 325 -19.59 -12.23 -14.00
C VAL A 325 -20.00 -11.97 -12.55
N TRP A 326 -19.11 -11.37 -11.75
CA TRP A 326 -19.35 -11.09 -10.34
C TRP A 326 -20.50 -10.13 -10.09
N LEU A 327 -20.74 -9.15 -10.97
CA LEU A 327 -21.86 -8.19 -10.83
C LEU A 327 -23.25 -8.84 -10.81
N ASP A 328 -23.37 -10.09 -11.22
CA ASP A 328 -24.62 -10.86 -11.14
C ASP A 328 -24.79 -11.63 -9.81
N TYR A 329 -23.76 -11.66 -8.96
CA TYR A 329 -23.79 -12.39 -7.69
C TYR A 329 -24.61 -11.68 -6.59
N PRO A 330 -25.08 -12.41 -5.57
CA PRO A 330 -25.89 -11.88 -4.47
C PRO A 330 -25.32 -10.68 -3.74
N CYS A 331 -23.99 -10.56 -3.66
CA CYS A 331 -23.31 -9.44 -3.03
C CYS A 331 -23.55 -8.07 -3.71
N PHE A 332 -24.10 -8.07 -4.94
CA PHE A 332 -24.47 -6.87 -5.69
C PHE A 332 -25.98 -6.71 -5.91
N LYS A 333 -26.80 -7.57 -5.28
CA LYS A 333 -28.25 -7.52 -5.42
C LYS A 333 -28.93 -7.11 -4.13
N LYS A 334 -30.02 -6.34 -4.27
CA LYS A 334 -30.98 -6.09 -3.19
C LYS A 334 -31.83 -7.32 -2.95
N TRP A 335 -32.63 -7.31 -1.89
CA TRP A 335 -33.56 -8.39 -1.55
C TRP A 335 -34.58 -8.71 -2.66
N ASP A 336 -34.92 -7.73 -3.50
CA ASP A 336 -35.84 -7.86 -4.65
C ASP A 336 -35.13 -8.28 -5.95
N GLY A 337 -33.84 -8.60 -5.88
CA GLY A 337 -33.02 -8.99 -7.04
C GLY A 337 -32.51 -7.83 -7.89
N SER A 338 -32.90 -6.59 -7.60
CA SER A 338 -32.39 -5.42 -8.31
C SER A 338 -30.94 -5.11 -7.90
N PRO A 339 -30.12 -4.49 -8.77
CA PRO A 339 -28.77 -4.07 -8.42
C PRO A 339 -28.75 -3.09 -7.25
N VAL A 340 -27.71 -3.18 -6.40
CA VAL A 340 -27.52 -2.24 -5.27
C VAL A 340 -27.24 -0.81 -5.73
N GLY A 341 -26.79 -0.65 -6.98
CA GLY A 341 -26.35 0.60 -7.55
C GLY A 341 -24.89 0.92 -7.29
N SER A 342 -24.39 1.94 -7.95
CA SER A 342 -23.00 2.41 -7.83
C SER A 342 -22.97 3.91 -7.60
N TRP A 343 -21.81 4.40 -7.17
CA TRP A 343 -21.54 5.84 -7.15
C TRP A 343 -21.31 6.33 -8.59
N ASP A 344 -21.68 7.56 -8.86
CA ASP A 344 -21.39 8.18 -10.16
C ASP A 344 -19.93 8.64 -10.20
N VAL A 345 -19.08 7.80 -10.78
CA VAL A 345 -17.63 8.01 -10.84
C VAL A 345 -17.14 7.91 -12.27
N SER A 346 -16.50 8.99 -12.76
CA SER A 346 -15.81 8.99 -14.05
C SER A 346 -14.54 8.12 -13.99
N PRO A 347 -14.23 7.34 -15.04
CA PRO A 347 -12.95 6.62 -15.12
C PRO A 347 -11.74 7.54 -15.35
N GLN A 348 -11.98 8.83 -15.60
CA GLN A 348 -10.94 9.84 -15.82
C GLN A 348 -11.08 10.96 -14.81
N GLU A 349 -9.96 11.36 -14.18
CA GLU A 349 -9.90 12.59 -13.43
C GLU A 349 -10.06 13.78 -14.39
N HIS A 350 -11.05 14.63 -14.12
CA HIS A 350 -11.22 15.88 -14.86
C HIS A 350 -10.31 16.95 -14.26
N SER A 351 -9.43 17.51 -15.10
CA SER A 351 -8.47 18.56 -14.70
C SER A 351 -9.15 19.85 -14.19
N ASP A 352 -10.45 20.02 -14.43
CA ASP A 352 -11.21 21.24 -14.12
C ASP A 352 -12.11 21.13 -12.87
N LEU A 353 -12.24 19.96 -12.25
CA LEU A 353 -12.88 19.87 -10.95
C LEU A 353 -11.90 20.34 -9.89
N MET A 354 -12.05 21.58 -9.48
CA MET A 354 -11.45 22.08 -8.24
C MET A 354 -11.87 21.13 -7.12
N PHE A 355 -10.97 20.19 -6.77
CA PHE A 355 -11.11 19.44 -5.54
C PHE A 355 -11.26 20.43 -4.41
N GLN A 356 -12.47 20.56 -3.89
CA GLN A 356 -12.65 21.18 -2.59
C GLN A 356 -11.75 20.39 -1.65
N ALA A 357 -10.73 21.06 -1.15
CA ALA A 357 -9.85 20.51 -0.15
C ALA A 357 -10.74 20.03 1.00
N TYR A 358 -10.85 18.74 1.16
CA TYR A 358 -11.28 18.19 2.43
C TYR A 358 -10.18 18.57 3.40
N ASP A 359 -10.38 19.75 4.00
CA ASP A 359 -9.54 20.23 5.07
C ASP A 359 -9.87 19.33 6.27
N PHE A 360 -9.03 18.32 6.49
CA PHE A 360 -9.09 17.45 7.66
C PHE A 360 -9.12 18.27 8.99
N ARG A 361 -8.88 19.58 8.91
CA ARG A 361 -9.02 20.51 10.03
C ARG A 361 -10.47 20.82 10.41
N GLN A 362 -11.45 20.61 9.52
CA GLN A 362 -12.85 20.91 9.85
C GLN A 362 -13.58 19.77 10.55
N SER A 363 -13.19 18.49 10.38
CA SER A 363 -13.82 17.40 11.11
C SER A 363 -13.51 17.37 12.61
N TYR A 364 -12.50 18.13 13.07
CA TYR A 364 -12.20 18.32 14.50
C TYR A 364 -12.84 19.56 15.13
N ARG A 365 -13.54 20.41 14.37
CA ARG A 365 -14.12 21.66 14.88
C ARG A 365 -15.65 21.70 15.05
N SER A 366 -16.37 20.64 14.70
CA SER A 366 -17.83 20.61 14.84
C SER A 366 -18.34 19.49 15.76
N SER A 367 -17.78 19.39 16.97
CA SER A 367 -18.49 18.74 18.07
C SER A 367 -18.85 19.80 19.10
N PRO A 368 -20.14 19.93 19.46
CA PRO A 368 -20.54 20.85 20.52
C PRO A 368 -19.94 20.40 21.85
N ARG A 369 -19.35 21.34 22.57
CA ARG A 369 -19.01 21.16 23.98
C ARG A 369 -20.22 20.66 24.75
N THR A 370 -20.20 19.41 25.17
CA THR A 370 -21.04 18.92 26.26
C THR A 370 -20.09 18.48 27.39
N GLN A 371 -20.48 18.91 28.57
CA GLN A 371 -19.70 18.86 29.81
C GLN A 371 -19.33 17.45 30.26
N LEU A 372 -18.11 17.36 30.79
CA LEU A 372 -17.55 16.49 31.83
C LEU A 372 -18.43 15.37 32.38
N HIS A 373 -18.03 14.11 32.14
CA HIS A 373 -18.01 13.09 33.17
C HIS A 373 -16.76 12.22 33.04
N GLU A 374 -16.13 12.02 34.19
CA GLU A 374 -14.88 11.30 34.41
C GLU A 374 -14.98 9.82 34.03
N GLY A 375 -13.89 9.28 33.50
CA GLY A 375 -13.53 7.87 33.69
C GLY A 375 -13.60 6.96 32.48
N ALA A 376 -12.63 7.04 31.56
CA ALA A 376 -12.15 5.88 30.80
C ALA A 376 -10.68 6.11 30.41
N PRO A 377 -9.82 5.07 30.43
CA PRO A 377 -8.42 5.22 30.12
C PRO A 377 -8.21 5.52 28.62
N PRO A 378 -7.15 6.21 28.24
CA PRO A 378 -6.91 6.59 26.85
C PRO A 378 -6.65 5.36 26.00
N GLN A 379 -7.40 5.23 24.90
CA GLN A 379 -7.07 4.31 23.84
C GLN A 379 -5.75 4.75 23.21
N VAL A 380 -4.76 3.88 23.27
CA VAL A 380 -3.45 4.07 22.66
C VAL A 380 -3.63 4.06 21.14
N GLU A 381 -3.53 5.21 20.50
CA GLU A 381 -3.36 5.30 19.06
C GLU A 381 -2.05 4.58 18.68
N GLU A 382 -2.18 3.48 17.96
CA GLU A 382 -1.04 2.68 17.49
C GLU A 382 -0.24 3.46 16.44
N ASN A 383 0.73 4.23 16.88
CA ASN A 383 1.78 4.77 16.04
C ASN A 383 2.83 3.69 15.77
N TRP A 384 2.68 3.01 14.63
CA TRP A 384 3.64 2.06 14.11
C TRP A 384 4.76 2.77 13.33
N THR A 385 5.45 3.64 13.95
CA THR A 385 6.72 4.14 13.46
C THR A 385 7.82 3.52 14.30
N CYS A 386 8.55 2.56 13.77
CA CYS A 386 9.88 2.25 14.27
C CYS A 386 10.83 3.40 13.90
N THR A 387 10.52 4.60 14.39
CA THR A 387 11.42 5.75 14.35
C THR A 387 12.04 5.82 15.73
N ILE A 388 13.12 5.07 15.94
CA ILE A 388 13.99 5.31 17.06
C ILE A 388 15.00 6.36 16.59
N LEU A 389 14.99 7.51 17.21
CA LEU A 389 15.99 8.58 17.06
C LEU A 389 17.40 8.06 17.29
#